data_f014748019d01a29f97ff100f0463ba0
#
_entry.id   f014748019d01a29f97ff100f0463ba0
#
_cell.length_a   1.000
_cell.length_b   1.000
_cell.length_c   1.000
_cell.angle_alpha   90.00
_cell.angle_beta   90.00
_cell.angle_gamma   90.00
#
_symmetry.space_group_name_H-M   'P 1'
#
loop_
_entity.id
_entity.type
_entity.pdbx_description
1 polymer ?
#
loop_
_entity_poly.entity_id
_entity_poly.type
_entity_poly.pdbx_seq_one_letter_code
_entity_poly.pdbx_strand_id
1 'polypeptide(L)'
;MNNIKEYDFVVYGATGFTGKLVVEYLVHKYSNNPQIKWALAGRNLQKLESVAASKNVPKGTGLLEVDSNDNASIEGMVSKTKCVLTTVGPYQLYGNDIVSACAKSGIDYVDLCGEPGWMHEKINELTETARETGSRIVFSCGFDSIPFDLGVLFLQNEVTRRYGKPSVNVRGRVREMNGEFSGGTAASLGATMAALKEKPELFAVLANPFSLSNGFAGPDQPADNKPIFDDKLDTWVAPFFMAPINTKNVHRSNALMNHMYGKDFCYNEMWVMGPGDDGKAAADFISSSNPLSNAPKPGEGPSRESRENGNYDILFCGDINDESVHVSVVGDMDPGYGSTSKMIAESAICLVKECKDLNGGIYTPAPSMGTKLIKRLQDNAGLTFKIEN
;
A
#
# COMPACT_ATOMS: atom_id res chain seq x y z
N MET A 1 7.79 -12.84 31.62
CA MET A 1 7.54 -11.41 31.97
C MET A 1 7.05 -10.72 30.71
N ASN A 2 5.82 -10.18 30.74
CA ASN A 2 5.34 -9.37 29.61
C ASN A 2 6.18 -8.11 29.52
N ASN A 3 7.13 -8.06 28.62
CA ASN A 3 7.95 -6.87 28.37
C ASN A 3 7.03 -5.80 27.79
N ILE A 4 6.64 -4.81 28.59
CA ILE A 4 5.80 -3.70 28.16
C ILE A 4 6.61 -2.91 27.11
N LYS A 5 6.16 -2.93 25.87
CA LYS A 5 6.80 -2.19 24.78
C LYS A 5 6.68 -0.68 25.03
N GLU A 6 7.76 0.04 24.79
CA GLU A 6 7.87 1.48 25.01
C GLU A 6 6.99 2.28 24.04
N TYR A 7 6.93 1.82 22.76
CA TYR A 7 6.19 2.46 21.69
C TYR A 7 5.11 1.54 21.10
N ASP A 8 4.01 2.13 20.66
CA ASP A 8 3.02 1.43 19.85
C ASP A 8 3.59 1.16 18.45
N PHE A 9 4.28 2.13 17.87
CA PHE A 9 5.02 1.94 16.62
C PHE A 9 6.23 2.89 16.52
N VAL A 10 7.17 2.51 15.66
CA VAL A 10 8.33 3.31 15.28
C VAL A 10 8.26 3.66 13.80
N VAL A 11 8.46 4.93 13.46
CA VAL A 11 8.59 5.41 12.07
C VAL A 11 10.04 5.22 11.65
N TYR A 12 10.34 4.12 10.95
CA TYR A 12 11.66 3.83 10.41
C TYR A 12 11.84 4.47 9.03
N GLY A 13 12.91 5.25 8.87
CA GLY A 13 13.09 6.10 7.71
C GLY A 13 12.53 7.52 7.87
N ALA A 14 12.33 7.98 9.11
CA ALA A 14 11.74 9.28 9.46
C ALA A 14 12.48 10.49 8.83
N THR A 15 13.73 10.35 8.41
CA THR A 15 14.53 11.41 7.77
C THR A 15 14.38 11.43 6.23
N GLY A 16 13.76 10.42 5.64
CA GLY A 16 13.46 10.34 4.21
C GLY A 16 12.33 11.28 3.78
N PHE A 17 12.08 11.39 2.48
CA PHE A 17 11.00 12.23 1.96
C PHE A 17 9.64 11.84 2.55
N THR A 18 9.19 10.63 2.31
CA THR A 18 7.89 10.10 2.81
C THR A 18 7.86 10.02 4.33
N GLY A 19 8.96 9.60 4.98
CA GLY A 19 9.03 9.52 6.44
C GLY A 19 8.79 10.85 7.14
N LYS A 20 9.30 11.96 6.59
CA LYS A 20 9.03 13.32 7.10
C LYS A 20 7.54 13.69 7.00
N LEU A 21 6.84 13.24 5.98
CA LEU A 21 5.41 13.47 5.81
C LEU A 21 4.58 12.64 6.79
N VAL A 22 4.99 11.39 7.05
CA VAL A 22 4.40 10.57 8.11
C VAL A 22 4.56 11.25 9.46
N VAL A 23 5.76 11.75 9.79
CA VAL A 23 6.02 12.49 11.04
C VAL A 23 5.15 13.75 11.12
N GLU A 24 5.06 14.53 10.03
CA GLU A 24 4.22 15.74 9.97
C GLU A 24 2.73 15.41 10.23
N TYR A 25 2.22 14.34 9.59
CA TYR A 25 0.86 13.88 9.83
C TYR A 25 0.62 13.46 11.30
N LEU A 26 1.52 12.66 11.87
CA LEU A 26 1.43 12.20 13.25
C LEU A 26 1.45 13.37 14.24
N VAL A 27 2.29 14.35 14.02
CA VAL A 27 2.32 15.57 14.83
C VAL A 27 1.00 16.32 14.71
N HIS A 28 0.52 16.55 13.49
CA HIS A 28 -0.73 17.30 13.27
C HIS A 28 -1.94 16.61 13.94
N LYS A 29 -2.05 15.29 13.78
CA LYS A 29 -3.24 14.54 14.19
C LYS A 29 -3.16 14.00 15.62
N TYR A 30 -1.98 13.61 16.10
CA TYR A 30 -1.82 12.79 17.30
C TYR A 30 -0.87 13.37 18.37
N SER A 31 -0.33 14.58 18.22
CA SER A 31 0.57 15.19 19.21
C SER A 31 -0.04 15.31 20.61
N ASN A 32 -1.36 15.48 20.70
CA ASN A 32 -2.09 15.62 21.95
C ASN A 32 -2.79 14.32 22.41
N ASN A 33 -2.53 13.19 21.76
CA ASN A 33 -3.14 11.91 22.09
C ASN A 33 -2.16 11.01 22.87
N PRO A 34 -2.23 10.97 24.23
CA PRO A 34 -1.32 10.18 25.04
C PRO A 34 -1.49 8.66 24.89
N GLN A 35 -2.56 8.21 24.22
CA GLN A 35 -2.81 6.79 23.98
C GLN A 35 -2.01 6.24 22.80
N ILE A 36 -1.42 7.10 21.97
CA ILE A 36 -0.60 6.72 20.84
C ILE A 36 0.84 7.11 21.10
N LYS A 37 1.68 6.13 21.40
CA LYS A 37 3.11 6.31 21.66
C LYS A 37 3.92 5.90 20.45
N TRP A 38 4.70 6.79 19.91
CA TRP A 38 5.51 6.55 18.72
C TRP A 38 6.91 7.13 18.85
N ALA A 39 7.83 6.67 18.01
CA ALA A 39 9.20 7.17 17.94
C ALA A 39 9.64 7.32 16.49
N LEU A 40 10.70 8.10 16.26
CA LEU A 40 11.38 8.27 14.99
C LEU A 40 12.63 7.38 14.98
N ALA A 41 12.89 6.71 13.83
CA ALA A 41 14.11 5.95 13.65
C ALA A 41 14.77 6.24 12.29
N GLY A 42 16.10 6.16 12.26
CA GLY A 42 16.91 6.38 11.07
C GLY A 42 18.41 6.37 11.37
N ARG A 43 19.25 6.37 10.33
CA ARG A 43 20.71 6.14 10.42
C ARG A 43 21.53 7.28 11.05
N ASN A 44 20.93 8.43 11.31
CA ASN A 44 21.68 9.59 11.77
C ASN A 44 20.85 10.38 12.81
N LEU A 45 21.29 10.35 14.05
CA LEU A 45 20.59 10.97 15.17
C LEU A 45 20.44 12.49 14.99
N GLN A 46 21.46 13.19 14.49
CA GLN A 46 21.38 14.64 14.26
C GLN A 46 20.31 15.01 13.22
N LYS A 47 20.17 14.19 12.16
CA LYS A 47 19.08 14.38 11.19
C LYS A 47 17.71 14.09 11.80
N LEU A 48 17.59 13.12 12.69
CA LEU A 48 16.35 12.86 13.43
C LEU A 48 15.99 14.03 14.35
N GLU A 49 16.94 14.60 15.08
CA GLU A 49 16.77 15.79 15.88
C GLU A 49 16.32 16.99 15.03
N SER A 50 16.94 17.18 13.86
CA SER A 50 16.55 18.24 12.91
C SER A 50 15.12 18.06 12.40
N VAL A 51 14.69 16.83 12.08
CA VAL A 51 13.31 16.52 11.68
C VAL A 51 12.36 16.78 12.86
N ALA A 52 12.70 16.31 14.06
CA ALA A 52 11.89 16.52 15.25
C ALA A 52 11.67 18.01 15.54
N ALA A 53 12.73 18.81 15.45
CA ALA A 53 12.64 20.26 15.63
C ALA A 53 11.82 20.95 14.53
N SER A 54 12.08 20.62 13.25
CA SER A 54 11.41 21.27 12.11
C SER A 54 9.92 20.91 11.99
N LYS A 55 9.51 19.75 12.51
CA LYS A 55 8.13 19.28 12.49
C LYS A 55 7.40 19.50 13.83
N ASN A 56 8.03 20.14 14.80
CA ASN A 56 7.47 20.37 16.14
C ASN A 56 7.02 19.07 16.83
N VAL A 57 7.83 18.02 16.72
CA VAL A 57 7.57 16.73 17.37
C VAL A 57 7.50 16.92 18.88
N PRO A 58 6.50 16.37 19.58
CA PRO A 58 6.35 16.52 21.02
C PRO A 58 7.61 16.12 21.80
N LYS A 59 7.97 16.91 22.82
CA LYS A 59 9.10 16.58 23.70
C LYS A 59 8.88 15.23 24.36
N GLY A 60 9.92 14.40 24.37
CA GLY A 60 9.85 13.04 24.92
C GLY A 60 9.46 11.97 23.90
N THR A 61 9.16 12.33 22.65
CA THR A 61 9.09 11.34 21.56
C THR A 61 10.47 10.74 21.34
N GLY A 62 10.55 9.40 21.25
CA GLY A 62 11.82 8.69 21.10
C GLY A 62 12.51 8.98 19.76
N LEU A 63 13.83 9.11 19.80
CA LEU A 63 14.69 9.18 18.62
C LEU A 63 15.65 7.99 18.68
N LEU A 64 15.58 7.10 17.69
CA LEU A 64 16.34 5.85 17.67
C LEU A 64 17.32 5.87 16.48
N GLU A 65 18.61 5.76 16.77
CA GLU A 65 19.59 5.58 15.70
C GLU A 65 19.62 4.12 15.27
N VAL A 66 19.29 3.85 14.00
CA VAL A 66 19.14 2.49 13.43
C VAL A 66 19.68 2.47 12.02
N ASP A 67 20.64 1.60 11.76
CA ASP A 67 21.16 1.34 10.42
C ASP A 67 20.62 0.00 9.89
N SER A 68 20.13 -0.01 8.64
CA SER A 68 19.67 -1.23 7.95
C SER A 68 20.75 -2.30 7.76
N ASN A 69 22.02 -1.93 7.89
CA ASN A 69 23.17 -2.84 7.79
C ASN A 69 23.71 -3.30 9.16
N ASP A 70 23.07 -2.89 10.25
CA ASP A 70 23.44 -3.25 11.61
C ASP A 70 22.29 -3.98 12.32
N ASN A 71 22.37 -5.31 12.35
CA ASN A 71 21.37 -6.17 12.96
C ASN A 71 21.15 -5.86 14.45
N ALA A 72 22.18 -5.48 15.19
CA ALA A 72 22.07 -5.16 16.61
C ALA A 72 21.23 -3.89 16.81
N SER A 73 21.38 -2.87 15.96
CA SER A 73 20.56 -1.65 16.01
C SER A 73 19.10 -1.93 15.63
N ILE A 74 18.86 -2.80 14.63
CA ILE A 74 17.52 -3.27 14.24
C ILE A 74 16.85 -3.99 15.40
N GLU A 75 17.49 -4.99 16.00
CA GLU A 75 16.97 -5.74 17.14
C GLU A 75 16.69 -4.82 18.33
N GLY A 76 17.58 -3.87 18.60
CA GLY A 76 17.40 -2.84 19.62
C GLY A 76 16.13 -2.02 19.43
N MET A 77 15.82 -1.60 18.19
CA MET A 77 14.57 -0.91 17.84
C MET A 77 13.34 -1.83 17.99
N VAL A 78 13.40 -3.02 17.41
CA VAL A 78 12.31 -4.01 17.40
C VAL A 78 11.94 -4.42 18.84
N SER A 79 12.93 -4.50 19.75
CA SER A 79 12.69 -4.83 21.16
C SER A 79 11.82 -3.80 21.90
N LYS A 80 11.78 -2.55 21.45
CA LYS A 80 11.10 -1.43 22.11
C LYS A 80 9.70 -1.14 21.59
N THR A 81 9.31 -1.69 20.44
CA THR A 81 8.07 -1.33 19.76
C THR A 81 7.11 -2.50 19.58
N LYS A 82 5.81 -2.21 19.39
CA LYS A 82 4.80 -3.21 18.99
C LYS A 82 4.73 -3.35 17.46
N CYS A 83 5.04 -2.27 16.72
CA CYS A 83 4.97 -2.25 15.26
C CYS A 83 6.13 -1.43 14.69
N VAL A 84 6.70 -1.88 13.57
CA VAL A 84 7.59 -1.07 12.74
C VAL A 84 6.80 -0.58 11.53
N LEU A 85 6.68 0.75 11.41
CA LEU A 85 6.22 1.44 10.22
C LEU A 85 7.45 1.89 9.44
N THR A 86 7.69 1.29 8.26
CA THR A 86 8.88 1.62 7.47
C THR A 86 8.55 2.31 6.15
N THR A 87 9.31 3.36 5.88
CA THR A 87 9.33 4.06 4.59
C THR A 87 10.70 3.93 3.90
N VAL A 88 11.50 2.96 4.31
CA VAL A 88 12.85 2.73 3.78
C VAL A 88 12.79 1.76 2.61
N GLY A 89 12.86 2.29 1.40
CA GLY A 89 12.95 1.56 0.15
C GLY A 89 14.21 1.94 -0.66
N PRO A 90 14.54 1.19 -1.73
CA PRO A 90 13.90 -0.04 -2.22
C PRO A 90 13.95 -1.20 -1.22
N TYR A 91 12.84 -1.92 -1.06
CA TYR A 91 12.70 -2.96 -0.03
C TYR A 91 13.58 -4.18 -0.31
N GLN A 92 13.76 -4.54 -1.58
CA GLN A 92 14.69 -5.60 -1.98
C GLN A 92 16.14 -5.32 -1.59
N LEU A 93 16.52 -4.05 -1.36
CA LEU A 93 17.87 -3.66 -0.93
C LEU A 93 17.97 -3.47 0.59
N TYR A 94 16.94 -2.93 1.25
CA TYR A 94 17.02 -2.48 2.64
C TYR A 94 15.95 -3.08 3.55
N GLY A 95 14.99 -3.86 3.02
CA GLY A 95 13.86 -4.40 3.77
C GLY A 95 14.09 -5.76 4.41
N ASN A 96 15.11 -6.52 3.97
CA ASN A 96 15.27 -7.92 4.35
C ASN A 96 15.45 -8.13 5.86
N ASP A 97 16.40 -7.43 6.47
CA ASP A 97 16.75 -7.64 7.87
C ASP A 97 15.67 -7.12 8.81
N ILE A 98 15.04 -5.98 8.47
CA ILE A 98 14.01 -5.39 9.30
C ILE A 98 12.72 -6.23 9.33
N VAL A 99 12.24 -6.72 8.17
CA VAL A 99 11.05 -7.58 8.13
C VAL A 99 11.30 -8.94 8.79
N SER A 100 12.51 -9.49 8.61
CA SER A 100 12.93 -10.74 9.26
C SER A 100 13.03 -10.58 10.79
N ALA A 101 13.59 -9.47 11.27
CA ALA A 101 13.65 -9.18 12.71
C ALA A 101 12.24 -9.03 13.32
N CYS A 102 11.32 -8.36 12.63
CA CYS A 102 9.93 -8.26 13.07
C CYS A 102 9.25 -9.63 13.12
N ALA A 103 9.37 -10.43 12.05
CA ALA A 103 8.82 -11.79 11.99
C ALA A 103 9.32 -12.66 13.15
N LYS A 104 10.63 -12.72 13.38
CA LYS A 104 11.26 -13.54 14.44
C LYS A 104 10.91 -13.08 15.84
N SER A 105 10.67 -11.79 16.04
CA SER A 105 10.41 -11.20 17.37
C SER A 105 8.93 -11.07 17.72
N GLY A 106 8.01 -11.50 16.85
CA GLY A 106 6.56 -11.36 17.08
C GLY A 106 6.10 -9.89 17.06
N ILE A 107 6.76 -9.05 16.28
CA ILE A 107 6.47 -7.61 16.16
C ILE A 107 5.76 -7.32 14.85
N ASP A 108 4.74 -6.46 14.89
CA ASP A 108 4.00 -6.04 13.71
C ASP A 108 4.86 -5.22 12.76
N TYR A 109 4.50 -5.24 11.48
CA TYR A 109 5.21 -4.52 10.44
C TYR A 109 4.24 -3.99 9.40
N VAL A 110 4.42 -2.73 8.99
CA VAL A 110 3.70 -2.12 7.86
C VAL A 110 4.69 -1.36 6.98
N ASP A 111 4.49 -1.40 5.65
CA ASP A 111 5.34 -0.75 4.68
C ASP A 111 4.58 -0.12 3.50
N LEU A 112 5.33 0.43 2.55
CA LEU A 112 4.87 1.00 1.29
C LEU A 112 5.38 0.20 0.09
N CYS A 113 5.59 -1.10 0.24
CA CYS A 113 6.22 -1.93 -0.76
C CYS A 113 5.35 -2.10 -2.00
N GLY A 114 5.88 -1.73 -3.16
CA GLY A 114 5.35 -1.99 -4.50
C GLY A 114 6.26 -2.92 -5.32
N GLU A 115 7.00 -3.82 -4.67
CA GLU A 115 8.01 -4.70 -5.27
C GLU A 115 7.57 -6.19 -5.20
N PRO A 116 6.70 -6.68 -6.14
CA PRO A 116 6.08 -8.01 -6.03
C PRO A 116 7.06 -9.17 -5.96
N GLY A 117 8.21 -9.05 -6.61
CA GLY A 117 9.27 -10.08 -6.56
C GLY A 117 9.80 -10.27 -5.13
N TRP A 118 10.14 -9.17 -4.46
CA TRP A 118 10.58 -9.19 -3.07
C TRP A 118 9.47 -9.66 -2.12
N MET A 119 8.24 -9.18 -2.31
CA MET A 119 7.09 -9.62 -1.52
C MET A 119 6.89 -11.13 -1.65
N HIS A 120 6.98 -11.69 -2.86
CA HIS A 120 6.88 -13.13 -3.10
C HIS A 120 7.95 -13.92 -2.34
N GLU A 121 9.22 -13.48 -2.38
CA GLU A 121 10.30 -14.10 -1.62
C GLU A 121 10.01 -14.05 -0.10
N LYS A 122 9.62 -12.91 0.45
CA LYS A 122 9.36 -12.75 1.89
C LYS A 122 8.11 -13.50 2.36
N ILE A 123 7.08 -13.59 1.55
CA ILE A 123 5.90 -14.42 1.83
C ILE A 123 6.31 -15.89 2.00
N ASN A 124 7.11 -16.42 1.07
CA ASN A 124 7.55 -17.81 1.12
C ASN A 124 8.50 -18.08 2.29
N GLU A 125 9.39 -17.12 2.60
CA GLU A 125 10.41 -17.27 3.64
C GLU A 125 9.84 -17.13 5.06
N LEU A 126 8.94 -16.16 5.30
CA LEU A 126 8.62 -15.69 6.64
C LEU A 126 7.19 -16.03 7.11
N THR A 127 6.32 -16.60 6.27
CA THR A 127 4.92 -16.84 6.65
C THR A 127 4.80 -17.74 7.89
N GLU A 128 5.53 -18.85 7.94
CA GLU A 128 5.45 -19.77 9.09
C GLU A 128 6.04 -19.13 10.35
N THR A 129 7.20 -18.47 10.23
CA THR A 129 7.78 -17.71 11.36
C THR A 129 6.82 -16.67 11.90
N ALA A 130 6.17 -15.89 11.02
CA ALA A 130 5.20 -14.89 11.45
C ALA A 130 3.98 -15.50 12.14
N ARG A 131 3.51 -16.68 11.70
CA ARG A 131 2.42 -17.42 12.35
C ARG A 131 2.81 -17.91 13.73
N GLU A 132 3.97 -18.51 13.86
CA GLU A 132 4.48 -19.07 15.14
C GLU A 132 4.73 -17.99 16.19
N THR A 133 5.29 -16.86 15.79
CA THR A 133 5.65 -15.76 16.72
C THR A 133 4.49 -14.82 17.01
N GLY A 134 3.43 -14.85 16.21
CA GLY A 134 2.32 -13.91 16.29
C GLY A 134 2.58 -12.56 15.59
N SER A 135 3.68 -12.42 14.83
CA SER A 135 3.98 -11.21 14.06
C SER A 135 2.96 -11.00 12.93
N ARG A 136 2.41 -9.80 12.82
CA ARG A 136 1.48 -9.42 11.75
C ARG A 136 2.19 -8.47 10.80
N ILE A 137 2.52 -8.99 9.63
CA ILE A 137 3.25 -8.27 8.58
C ILE A 137 2.25 -7.87 7.50
N VAL A 138 2.10 -6.57 7.23
CA VAL A 138 1.19 -6.05 6.22
C VAL A 138 1.97 -5.22 5.22
N PHE A 139 2.08 -5.72 4.00
CA PHE A 139 2.71 -5.01 2.89
C PHE A 139 1.75 -4.02 2.22
N SER A 140 2.33 -3.06 1.48
CA SER A 140 1.59 -2.16 0.57
C SER A 140 0.53 -1.29 1.29
N CYS A 141 0.90 -0.65 2.40
CA CYS A 141 0.03 0.21 3.19
C CYS A 141 0.02 1.69 2.73
N GLY A 142 0.24 1.95 1.45
CA GLY A 142 0.13 3.25 0.81
C GLY A 142 -0.90 3.28 -0.32
N PHE A 143 -0.76 4.22 -1.26
CA PHE A 143 -1.61 4.28 -2.45
C PHE A 143 -1.54 2.97 -3.24
N ASP A 144 -0.39 2.38 -3.28
CA ASP A 144 -0.20 1.00 -3.73
C ASP A 144 -0.15 0.10 -2.48
N SER A 145 -1.28 -0.56 -2.03
CA SER A 145 -2.52 -0.74 -2.79
C SER A 145 -3.78 -0.41 -1.96
N ILE A 146 -3.72 0.41 -0.90
CA ILE A 146 -4.85 0.61 0.03
C ILE A 146 -6.16 0.99 -0.68
N PRO A 147 -6.22 2.03 -1.55
CA PRO A 147 -7.48 2.43 -2.17
C PRO A 147 -8.07 1.33 -3.06
N PHE A 148 -7.21 0.52 -3.67
CA PHE A 148 -7.61 -0.55 -4.58
C PHE A 148 -8.08 -1.79 -3.81
N ASP A 149 -7.30 -2.26 -2.86
CA ASP A 149 -7.60 -3.45 -2.06
C ASP A 149 -8.85 -3.25 -1.19
N LEU A 150 -8.94 -2.09 -0.50
CA LEU A 150 -10.11 -1.74 0.29
C LEU A 150 -11.31 -1.31 -0.55
N GLY A 151 -11.09 -0.73 -1.74
CA GLY A 151 -12.15 -0.39 -2.68
C GLY A 151 -12.87 -1.63 -3.19
N VAL A 152 -12.12 -2.67 -3.57
CA VAL A 152 -12.69 -3.98 -3.94
C VAL A 152 -13.41 -4.61 -2.76
N LEU A 153 -12.84 -4.59 -1.55
CA LEU A 153 -13.54 -5.09 -0.35
C LEU A 153 -14.85 -4.34 -0.09
N PHE A 154 -14.84 -3.01 -0.22
CA PHE A 154 -16.02 -2.19 -0.01
C PHE A 154 -17.11 -2.49 -1.04
N LEU A 155 -16.75 -2.64 -2.32
CA LEU A 155 -17.64 -3.06 -3.38
C LEU A 155 -18.23 -4.46 -3.09
N GLN A 156 -17.38 -5.44 -2.79
CA GLN A 156 -17.81 -6.83 -2.56
C GLN A 156 -18.75 -6.96 -1.36
N ASN A 157 -18.52 -6.17 -0.31
CA ASN A 157 -19.44 -6.10 0.82
C ASN A 157 -20.81 -5.56 0.41
N GLU A 158 -20.84 -4.52 -0.42
CA GLU A 158 -22.10 -3.93 -0.90
C GLU A 158 -22.84 -4.87 -1.86
N VAL A 159 -22.13 -5.51 -2.80
CA VAL A 159 -22.70 -6.51 -3.71
C VAL A 159 -23.28 -7.69 -2.92
N THR A 160 -22.53 -8.22 -1.97
CA THR A 160 -22.99 -9.33 -1.13
C THR A 160 -24.20 -8.93 -0.26
N ARG A 161 -24.22 -7.71 0.26
CA ARG A 161 -25.36 -7.17 1.01
C ARG A 161 -26.63 -7.07 0.17
N ARG A 162 -26.52 -6.67 -1.11
CA ARG A 162 -27.67 -6.54 -2.03
C ARG A 162 -28.15 -7.86 -2.60
N TYR A 163 -27.20 -8.73 -3.00
CA TYR A 163 -27.50 -9.91 -3.85
C TYR A 163 -27.20 -11.25 -3.18
N GLY A 164 -26.66 -11.26 -1.94
CA GLY A 164 -26.34 -12.50 -1.20
C GLY A 164 -25.13 -13.27 -1.73
N LYS A 165 -24.43 -12.77 -2.74
CA LYS A 165 -23.22 -13.36 -3.33
C LYS A 165 -22.28 -12.26 -3.86
N PRO A 166 -20.95 -12.51 -3.95
CA PRO A 166 -20.01 -11.56 -4.48
C PRO A 166 -20.13 -11.39 -6.01
N SER A 167 -19.54 -10.31 -6.54
CA SER A 167 -19.27 -10.16 -7.96
C SER A 167 -17.99 -10.90 -8.32
N VAL A 168 -18.04 -11.76 -9.31
CA VAL A 168 -16.85 -12.46 -9.83
C VAL A 168 -16.06 -11.64 -10.85
N ASN A 169 -16.65 -10.56 -11.39
CA ASN A 169 -16.01 -9.65 -12.34
C ASN A 169 -16.01 -8.23 -11.79
N VAL A 170 -14.85 -7.76 -11.39
CA VAL A 170 -14.67 -6.40 -10.87
C VAL A 170 -13.66 -5.63 -11.73
N ARG A 171 -13.99 -4.38 -12.02
CA ARG A 171 -13.16 -3.48 -12.81
C ARG A 171 -12.83 -2.23 -11.98
N GLY A 172 -11.55 -1.98 -11.73
CA GLY A 172 -11.05 -0.72 -11.18
C GLY A 172 -10.83 0.29 -12.32
N ARG A 173 -11.36 1.49 -12.17
CA ARG A 173 -11.28 2.55 -13.18
C ARG A 173 -10.82 3.85 -12.54
N VAL A 174 -9.56 4.23 -12.79
CA VAL A 174 -9.00 5.48 -12.30
C VAL A 174 -9.57 6.61 -13.15
N ARG A 175 -10.49 7.39 -12.58
CA ARG A 175 -11.14 8.52 -13.26
C ARG A 175 -10.30 9.78 -13.20
N GLU A 176 -9.61 9.97 -12.08
CA GLU A 176 -8.74 11.11 -11.84
C GLU A 176 -7.59 10.72 -10.93
N MET A 177 -6.40 11.25 -11.19
CA MET A 177 -5.24 11.13 -10.31
C MET A 177 -4.26 12.28 -10.60
N ASN A 178 -4.16 13.21 -9.67
CA ASN A 178 -3.25 14.34 -9.73
C ASN A 178 -2.15 14.19 -8.69
N GLY A 179 -0.93 13.99 -9.14
CA GLY A 179 0.25 13.82 -8.30
C GLY A 179 1.51 13.62 -9.12
N GLU A 180 2.65 13.70 -8.45
CA GLU A 180 3.97 13.56 -9.05
C GLU A 180 4.73 12.41 -8.39
N PHE A 181 5.73 11.85 -9.08
CA PHE A 181 6.59 10.81 -8.52
C PHE A 181 7.73 11.38 -7.68
N SER A 182 8.22 10.59 -6.71
CA SER A 182 9.48 10.87 -6.03
C SER A 182 10.62 10.03 -6.59
N GLY A 183 11.84 10.41 -6.24
CA GLY A 183 13.03 9.61 -6.53
C GLY A 183 13.03 8.23 -5.86
N GLY A 184 12.25 8.03 -4.79
CA GLY A 184 12.06 6.72 -4.16
C GLY A 184 11.33 5.73 -5.07
N THR A 185 10.26 6.15 -5.71
CA THR A 185 9.49 5.34 -6.67
C THR A 185 10.36 4.92 -7.86
N ALA A 186 11.11 5.88 -8.42
CA ALA A 186 12.05 5.60 -9.52
C ALA A 186 13.16 4.63 -9.10
N ALA A 187 13.68 4.76 -7.88
CA ALA A 187 14.71 3.86 -7.34
C ALA A 187 14.19 2.43 -7.19
N SER A 188 12.96 2.22 -6.70
CA SER A 188 12.33 0.90 -6.58
C SER A 188 12.14 0.23 -7.95
N LEU A 189 11.66 0.97 -8.96
CA LEU A 189 11.56 0.44 -10.32
C LEU A 189 12.93 0.09 -10.88
N GLY A 190 13.93 0.96 -10.71
CA GLY A 190 15.32 0.71 -11.13
C GLY A 190 15.89 -0.55 -10.49
N ALA A 191 15.68 -0.75 -9.20
CA ALA A 191 16.09 -1.94 -8.47
C ALA A 191 15.38 -3.21 -8.99
N THR A 192 14.08 -3.15 -9.27
CA THR A 192 13.32 -4.26 -9.87
C THR A 192 13.85 -4.64 -11.25
N MET A 193 14.16 -3.66 -12.09
CA MET A 193 14.75 -3.90 -13.40
C MET A 193 16.17 -4.50 -13.32
N ALA A 194 16.96 -4.12 -12.31
CA ALA A 194 18.25 -4.72 -12.04
C ALA A 194 18.11 -6.17 -11.56
N ALA A 195 17.19 -6.44 -10.64
CA ALA A 195 16.92 -7.78 -10.14
C ALA A 195 16.46 -8.73 -11.25
N LEU A 196 15.64 -8.28 -12.20
CA LEU A 196 15.23 -9.08 -13.37
C LEU A 196 16.39 -9.49 -14.28
N LYS A 197 17.46 -8.69 -14.36
CA LYS A 197 18.65 -9.04 -15.12
C LYS A 197 19.49 -10.11 -14.43
N GLU A 198 19.51 -10.07 -13.10
CA GLU A 198 20.27 -11.01 -12.26
C GLU A 198 19.51 -12.33 -12.04
N LYS A 199 18.18 -12.25 -11.91
CA LYS A 199 17.27 -13.36 -11.61
C LYS A 199 16.13 -13.40 -12.64
N PRO A 200 16.34 -13.93 -13.87
CA PRO A 200 15.31 -13.95 -14.92
C PRO A 200 14.02 -14.70 -14.52
N GLU A 201 14.10 -15.64 -13.57
CA GLU A 201 12.95 -16.35 -13.01
C GLU A 201 11.92 -15.43 -12.36
N LEU A 202 12.33 -14.26 -11.89
CA LEU A 202 11.40 -13.24 -11.37
C LEU A 202 10.40 -12.74 -12.43
N PHE A 203 10.74 -12.89 -13.72
CA PHE A 203 9.79 -12.53 -14.78
C PHE A 203 8.48 -13.33 -14.67
N ALA A 204 8.56 -14.62 -14.37
CA ALA A 204 7.38 -15.47 -14.18
C ALA A 204 6.54 -15.00 -12.96
N VAL A 205 7.20 -14.56 -11.88
CA VAL A 205 6.52 -14.00 -10.70
C VAL A 205 5.81 -12.68 -11.05
N LEU A 206 6.46 -11.80 -11.81
CA LEU A 206 5.87 -10.53 -12.19
C LEU A 206 4.72 -10.68 -13.19
N ALA A 207 4.82 -11.65 -14.11
CA ALA A 207 3.78 -11.92 -15.10
C ALA A 207 2.54 -12.64 -14.51
N ASN A 208 2.70 -13.39 -13.42
CA ASN A 208 1.60 -14.14 -12.82
C ASN A 208 0.76 -13.25 -11.88
N PRO A 209 -0.52 -12.98 -12.15
CA PRO A 209 -1.40 -12.17 -11.29
C PRO A 209 -1.63 -12.81 -9.91
N PHE A 210 -1.45 -14.14 -9.77
CA PHE A 210 -1.63 -14.87 -8.52
C PHE A 210 -0.32 -15.17 -7.78
N SER A 211 0.80 -14.59 -8.19
CA SER A 211 2.12 -14.92 -7.62
C SER A 211 2.24 -14.67 -6.11
N LEU A 212 1.41 -13.82 -5.53
CA LEU A 212 1.36 -13.57 -4.10
C LEU A 212 0.29 -14.41 -3.35
N SER A 213 -0.44 -15.28 -4.04
CA SER A 213 -1.63 -15.99 -3.51
C SER A 213 -1.35 -17.41 -3.04
N ASN A 214 -0.18 -17.68 -2.43
CA ASN A 214 0.16 -18.96 -1.80
C ASN A 214 -0.03 -20.20 -2.70
N GLY A 215 0.37 -20.10 -3.97
CA GLY A 215 0.26 -21.21 -4.94
C GLY A 215 -1.13 -21.39 -5.55
N PHE A 216 -2.10 -20.55 -5.23
CA PHE A 216 -3.39 -20.57 -5.92
C PHE A 216 -3.22 -20.13 -7.38
N ALA A 217 -3.81 -20.90 -8.30
CA ALA A 217 -3.92 -20.58 -9.71
C ALA A 217 -5.41 -20.32 -10.03
N GLY A 218 -5.74 -19.06 -10.27
CA GLY A 218 -7.11 -18.65 -10.63
C GLY A 218 -7.36 -18.67 -12.13
N PRO A 219 -8.51 -18.13 -12.58
CA PRO A 219 -8.86 -18.02 -13.99
C PRO A 219 -7.97 -17.00 -14.73
N ASP A 220 -8.00 -17.05 -16.06
CA ASP A 220 -7.39 -16.03 -16.90
C ASP A 220 -7.95 -14.65 -16.54
N GLN A 221 -7.07 -13.69 -16.42
CA GLN A 221 -7.45 -12.33 -16.05
C GLN A 221 -7.70 -11.46 -17.29
N PRO A 222 -8.64 -10.48 -17.21
CA PRO A 222 -8.88 -9.54 -18.29
C PRO A 222 -7.61 -8.78 -18.67
N ALA A 223 -7.41 -8.56 -19.97
CA ALA A 223 -6.26 -7.78 -20.45
C ALA A 223 -6.33 -6.34 -19.94
N ASP A 224 -5.19 -5.83 -19.44
CA ASP A 224 -5.02 -4.47 -18.93
C ASP A 224 -3.74 -3.77 -19.44
N ASN A 225 -3.08 -4.39 -20.44
CA ASN A 225 -1.78 -3.96 -20.97
C ASN A 225 -1.85 -3.19 -22.30
N LYS A 226 -3.03 -2.88 -22.77
CA LYS A 226 -3.29 -2.10 -23.99
C LYS A 226 -4.59 -1.30 -23.86
N PRO A 227 -4.79 -0.24 -24.67
CA PRO A 227 -6.06 0.46 -24.76
C PRO A 227 -7.21 -0.46 -25.15
N ILE A 228 -8.33 -0.35 -24.48
CA ILE A 228 -9.59 -1.04 -24.81
C ILE A 228 -10.77 -0.09 -24.66
N PHE A 229 -11.87 -0.37 -25.34
CA PHE A 229 -13.13 0.31 -25.11
C PHE A 229 -13.92 -0.43 -24.04
N ASP A 230 -14.32 0.26 -22.96
CA ASP A 230 -15.18 -0.28 -21.91
C ASP A 230 -16.64 -0.02 -22.28
N ASP A 231 -17.28 -1.00 -22.92
CA ASP A 231 -18.65 -0.88 -23.42
C ASP A 231 -19.68 -0.56 -22.32
N LYS A 232 -19.42 -0.95 -21.08
CA LYS A 232 -20.34 -0.70 -19.96
C LYS A 232 -20.27 0.73 -19.42
N LEU A 233 -19.14 1.39 -19.62
CA LEU A 233 -18.93 2.78 -19.22
C LEU A 233 -18.93 3.75 -20.41
N ASP A 234 -19.07 3.24 -21.64
CA ASP A 234 -19.03 4.00 -22.89
C ASP A 234 -17.79 4.90 -22.98
N THR A 235 -16.60 4.32 -22.68
CA THR A 235 -15.35 5.08 -22.59
C THR A 235 -14.13 4.26 -23.00
N TRP A 236 -13.12 4.92 -23.55
CA TRP A 236 -11.79 4.33 -23.72
C TRP A 236 -11.06 4.27 -22.37
N VAL A 237 -10.33 3.19 -22.16
CA VAL A 237 -9.47 3.00 -20.99
C VAL A 237 -8.08 2.58 -21.43
N ALA A 238 -7.06 3.03 -20.67
CA ALA A 238 -5.65 2.77 -20.92
C ALA A 238 -5.02 1.98 -19.76
N PRO A 239 -3.89 1.29 -20.00
CA PRO A 239 -3.15 0.63 -18.94
C PRO A 239 -2.84 1.56 -17.76
N PHE A 240 -3.06 1.06 -16.54
CA PHE A 240 -2.69 1.77 -15.32
C PHE A 240 -1.37 1.22 -14.79
N PHE A 241 -0.38 2.09 -14.63
CA PHE A 241 1.00 1.67 -14.32
C PHE A 241 1.17 0.99 -12.94
N MET A 242 0.23 1.18 -12.00
CA MET A 242 0.23 0.49 -10.70
C MET A 242 -0.56 -0.82 -10.70
N ALA A 243 -1.32 -1.13 -11.76
CA ALA A 243 -2.09 -2.37 -11.86
C ALA A 243 -1.26 -3.64 -11.59
N PRO A 244 0.01 -3.76 -12.04
CA PRO A 244 0.81 -4.95 -11.79
C PRO A 244 1.06 -5.29 -10.33
N ILE A 245 1.05 -4.32 -9.41
CA ILE A 245 1.13 -4.59 -7.96
C ILE A 245 -0.24 -4.68 -7.32
N ASN A 246 -1.16 -3.77 -7.66
CA ASN A 246 -2.46 -3.72 -7.02
C ASN A 246 -3.29 -4.98 -7.28
N THR A 247 -3.33 -5.47 -8.53
CA THR A 247 -4.06 -6.70 -8.89
C THR A 247 -3.56 -7.91 -8.12
N LYS A 248 -2.23 -8.04 -7.93
CA LYS A 248 -1.65 -9.12 -7.10
C LYS A 248 -2.06 -9.01 -5.63
N ASN A 249 -2.11 -7.80 -5.08
CA ASN A 249 -2.56 -7.59 -3.71
C ASN A 249 -4.05 -7.92 -3.54
N VAL A 250 -4.91 -7.52 -4.49
CA VAL A 250 -6.34 -7.85 -4.47
C VAL A 250 -6.56 -9.38 -4.56
N HIS A 251 -5.84 -10.08 -5.45
CA HIS A 251 -5.92 -11.54 -5.53
C HIS A 251 -5.39 -12.23 -4.27
N ARG A 252 -4.30 -11.71 -3.68
CA ARG A 252 -3.82 -12.19 -2.38
C ARG A 252 -4.85 -11.98 -1.29
N SER A 253 -5.50 -10.83 -1.23
CA SER A 253 -6.57 -10.54 -0.28
C SER A 253 -7.72 -11.55 -0.41
N ASN A 254 -8.17 -11.83 -1.63
CA ASN A 254 -9.18 -12.85 -1.87
C ASN A 254 -8.74 -14.23 -1.35
N ALA A 255 -7.51 -14.66 -1.64
CA ALA A 255 -6.98 -15.94 -1.18
C ALA A 255 -6.89 -16.01 0.37
N LEU A 256 -6.41 -14.94 1.03
CA LEU A 256 -6.30 -14.87 2.49
C LEU A 256 -7.67 -14.84 3.19
N MET A 257 -8.71 -14.34 2.51
CA MET A 257 -10.10 -14.36 2.98
C MET A 257 -10.87 -15.60 2.53
N ASN A 258 -10.20 -16.74 2.27
CA ASN A 258 -10.78 -17.99 1.84
C ASN A 258 -11.63 -17.86 0.55
N HIS A 259 -11.17 -17.04 -0.39
CA HIS A 259 -11.86 -16.76 -1.66
C HIS A 259 -13.26 -16.17 -1.49
N MET A 260 -13.40 -15.22 -0.58
CA MET A 260 -14.67 -14.53 -0.32
C MET A 260 -15.24 -13.85 -1.58
N TYR A 261 -14.39 -13.45 -2.54
CA TYR A 261 -14.80 -12.87 -3.84
C TYR A 261 -15.11 -13.94 -4.91
N GLY A 262 -14.92 -15.23 -4.60
CA GLY A 262 -14.98 -16.36 -5.53
C GLY A 262 -13.60 -16.86 -5.96
N LYS A 263 -13.52 -18.16 -6.31
CA LYS A 263 -12.30 -18.74 -6.90
C LYS A 263 -12.14 -18.38 -8.39
N ASP A 264 -13.23 -18.01 -9.02
CA ASP A 264 -13.36 -17.55 -10.39
C ASP A 264 -13.27 -16.01 -10.53
N PHE A 265 -12.85 -15.32 -9.45
CA PHE A 265 -12.75 -13.89 -9.37
C PHE A 265 -11.75 -13.31 -10.40
N CYS A 266 -12.23 -12.36 -11.21
CA CYS A 266 -11.47 -11.61 -12.19
C CYS A 266 -11.43 -10.13 -11.82
N TYR A 267 -10.25 -9.54 -11.97
CA TYR A 267 -10.02 -8.12 -11.63
C TYR A 267 -8.99 -7.48 -12.54
N ASN A 268 -9.25 -6.28 -13.04
CA ASN A 268 -8.28 -5.42 -13.72
C ASN A 268 -8.42 -3.95 -13.32
N GLU A 269 -7.36 -3.18 -13.56
CA GLU A 269 -7.30 -1.74 -13.28
C GLU A 269 -6.85 -0.99 -14.51
N MET A 270 -7.60 0.08 -14.88
CA MET A 270 -7.27 0.90 -16.04
C MET A 270 -7.62 2.38 -15.80
N TRP A 271 -6.92 3.26 -16.52
CA TRP A 271 -7.23 4.68 -16.60
C TRP A 271 -8.46 4.94 -17.47
N VAL A 272 -9.36 5.81 -17.04
CA VAL A 272 -10.45 6.34 -17.86
C VAL A 272 -9.92 7.48 -18.73
N MET A 273 -10.11 7.36 -20.06
CA MET A 273 -9.58 8.33 -21.03
C MET A 273 -10.67 9.16 -21.73
N GLY A 274 -11.93 8.76 -21.61
CA GLY A 274 -13.07 9.44 -22.25
C GLY A 274 -13.65 8.69 -23.43
N PRO A 275 -14.80 9.14 -23.95
CA PRO A 275 -15.48 8.53 -25.09
C PRO A 275 -14.89 8.97 -26.44
N GLY A 276 -15.29 8.30 -27.52
CA GLY A 276 -15.02 8.68 -28.91
C GLY A 276 -13.55 8.67 -29.31
N ASP A 277 -13.24 9.40 -30.39
CA ASP A 277 -11.89 9.43 -30.98
C ASP A 277 -10.87 10.14 -30.10
N ASP A 278 -11.27 11.18 -29.37
CA ASP A 278 -10.40 11.89 -28.44
C ASP A 278 -9.98 10.97 -27.27
N GLY A 279 -10.93 10.21 -26.71
CA GLY A 279 -10.66 9.23 -25.67
C GLY A 279 -9.72 8.12 -26.17
N LYS A 280 -9.91 7.66 -27.42
CA LYS A 280 -9.01 6.69 -28.04
C LYS A 280 -7.59 7.25 -28.21
N ALA A 281 -7.46 8.46 -28.71
CA ALA A 281 -6.16 9.10 -28.90
C ALA A 281 -5.42 9.30 -27.56
N ALA A 282 -6.14 9.70 -26.50
CA ALA A 282 -5.60 9.81 -25.16
C ALA A 282 -5.12 8.45 -24.61
N ALA A 283 -5.90 7.38 -24.81
CA ALA A 283 -5.54 6.03 -24.39
C ALA A 283 -4.29 5.51 -25.11
N ASP A 284 -4.17 5.73 -26.41
CA ASP A 284 -3.00 5.37 -27.22
C ASP A 284 -1.75 6.15 -26.76
N PHE A 285 -1.90 7.45 -26.45
CA PHE A 285 -0.82 8.31 -25.94
C PHE A 285 -0.30 7.82 -24.57
N ILE A 286 -1.18 7.59 -23.60
CA ILE A 286 -0.79 7.11 -22.25
C ILE A 286 -0.09 5.75 -22.36
N SER A 287 -0.57 4.85 -23.21
CA SER A 287 0.02 3.51 -23.38
C SER A 287 1.43 3.54 -23.95
N SER A 288 1.79 4.58 -24.71
CA SER A 288 3.13 4.78 -25.26
C SER A 288 4.05 5.61 -24.37
N SER A 289 3.52 6.21 -23.30
CA SER A 289 4.23 7.12 -22.42
C SER A 289 5.00 6.36 -21.33
N ASN A 290 6.15 6.91 -20.92
CA ASN A 290 6.87 6.46 -19.72
C ASN A 290 6.61 7.43 -18.56
N PRO A 291 5.79 7.06 -17.56
CA PRO A 291 5.44 7.97 -16.48
C PRO A 291 6.61 8.37 -15.57
N LEU A 292 7.72 7.62 -15.61
CA LEU A 292 8.91 7.88 -14.78
C LEU A 292 10.07 8.57 -15.55
N SER A 293 9.83 9.03 -16.79
CA SER A 293 10.89 9.64 -17.60
C SER A 293 11.54 10.88 -16.96
N ASN A 294 10.80 11.61 -16.12
CA ASN A 294 11.24 12.82 -15.44
C ASN A 294 11.23 12.69 -13.89
N ALA A 295 11.42 11.48 -13.37
CA ALA A 295 11.40 11.26 -11.93
C ALA A 295 12.53 12.04 -11.23
N PRO A 296 12.26 12.66 -10.06
CA PRO A 296 13.27 13.40 -9.30
C PRO A 296 14.35 12.47 -8.71
N LYS A 297 15.40 13.06 -8.15
CA LYS A 297 16.49 12.31 -7.51
C LYS A 297 16.02 11.65 -6.19
N PRO A 298 16.72 10.59 -5.73
CA PRO A 298 16.45 10.00 -4.43
C PRO A 298 16.45 11.03 -3.30
N GLY A 299 15.39 11.03 -2.48
CA GLY A 299 15.19 12.00 -1.39
C GLY A 299 14.43 13.27 -1.77
N GLU A 300 14.19 13.49 -3.06
CA GLU A 300 13.34 14.57 -3.60
C GLU A 300 11.95 14.02 -3.96
N GLY A 301 10.97 14.92 -4.03
CA GLY A 301 9.59 14.59 -4.40
C GLY A 301 8.74 15.86 -4.56
N PRO A 302 7.43 15.72 -4.75
CA PRO A 302 6.52 16.83 -5.03
C PRO A 302 6.55 17.92 -3.96
N SER A 303 6.35 19.17 -4.39
CA SER A 303 6.23 20.31 -3.51
C SER A 303 5.05 20.16 -2.54
N ARG A 304 5.01 20.98 -1.48
CA ARG A 304 3.86 21.00 -0.56
C ARG A 304 2.58 21.38 -1.30
N GLU A 305 2.64 22.39 -2.14
CA GLU A 305 1.51 22.88 -2.93
C GLU A 305 1.00 21.79 -3.89
N SER A 306 1.89 21.10 -4.60
CA SER A 306 1.52 19.98 -5.48
C SER A 306 0.82 18.85 -4.72
N ARG A 307 1.30 18.52 -3.51
CA ARG A 307 0.67 17.48 -2.69
C ARG A 307 -0.69 17.89 -2.13
N GLU A 308 -0.86 19.13 -1.69
CA GLU A 308 -2.11 19.64 -1.10
C GLU A 308 -3.18 19.89 -2.17
N ASN A 309 -2.78 20.20 -3.42
CA ASN A 309 -3.68 20.36 -4.57
C ASN A 309 -3.91 19.05 -5.35
N GLY A 310 -3.23 17.97 -4.99
CA GLY A 310 -3.43 16.66 -5.58
C GLY A 310 -4.74 16.02 -5.12
N ASN A 311 -5.20 15.06 -5.90
CA ASN A 311 -6.38 14.25 -5.58
C ASN A 311 -6.37 12.97 -6.39
N TYR A 312 -7.29 12.06 -6.08
CA TYR A 312 -7.60 10.91 -6.92
C TYR A 312 -9.04 10.46 -6.75
N ASP A 313 -9.58 9.84 -7.80
CA ASP A 313 -10.90 9.26 -7.84
C ASP A 313 -10.85 7.91 -8.60
N ILE A 314 -11.21 6.84 -7.90
CA ILE A 314 -11.17 5.47 -8.42
C ILE A 314 -12.56 4.88 -8.33
N LEU A 315 -13.14 4.55 -9.47
CA LEU A 315 -14.40 3.84 -9.59
C LEU A 315 -14.15 2.33 -9.58
N PHE A 316 -14.96 1.59 -8.84
CA PHE A 316 -15.02 0.13 -8.87
C PHE A 316 -16.39 -0.31 -9.36
N CYS A 317 -16.42 -1.13 -10.42
CA CYS A 317 -17.62 -1.67 -11.02
C CYS A 317 -17.66 -3.17 -10.80
N GLY A 318 -18.66 -3.66 -10.08
CA GLY A 318 -18.89 -5.09 -9.85
C GLY A 318 -20.11 -5.58 -10.63
N ASP A 319 -19.89 -6.47 -11.57
CA ASP A 319 -20.97 -7.03 -12.39
C ASP A 319 -21.65 -8.18 -11.67
N ILE A 320 -22.97 -8.17 -11.60
CA ILE A 320 -23.78 -9.19 -10.94
C ILE A 320 -25.09 -9.39 -11.70
N ASN A 321 -25.34 -10.61 -12.22
CA ASN A 321 -26.43 -10.88 -13.15
C ASN A 321 -26.37 -9.92 -14.35
N ASP A 322 -27.44 -9.15 -14.64
CA ASP A 322 -27.49 -8.16 -15.70
C ASP A 322 -27.29 -6.72 -15.18
N GLU A 323 -26.90 -6.58 -13.92
CA GLU A 323 -26.70 -5.29 -13.23
C GLU A 323 -25.23 -5.04 -12.93
N SER A 324 -24.88 -3.80 -12.58
CA SER A 324 -23.57 -3.41 -12.10
C SER A 324 -23.70 -2.53 -10.87
N VAL A 325 -22.99 -2.87 -9.80
CA VAL A 325 -22.86 -2.04 -8.60
C VAL A 325 -21.61 -1.20 -8.73
N HIS A 326 -21.75 0.09 -8.47
CA HIS A 326 -20.67 1.06 -8.55
C HIS A 326 -20.35 1.63 -7.18
N VAL A 327 -19.07 1.64 -6.83
CA VAL A 327 -18.56 2.36 -5.65
C VAL A 327 -17.32 3.14 -6.04
N SER A 328 -16.98 4.19 -5.29
CA SER A 328 -15.76 4.95 -5.51
C SER A 328 -14.93 5.11 -4.24
N VAL A 329 -13.62 5.29 -4.45
CA VAL A 329 -12.66 5.71 -3.43
C VAL A 329 -12.01 6.99 -3.91
N VAL A 330 -12.21 8.06 -3.13
CA VAL A 330 -11.69 9.40 -3.43
C VAL A 330 -10.72 9.83 -2.33
N GLY A 331 -9.62 10.45 -2.72
CA GLY A 331 -8.65 11.05 -1.79
C GLY A 331 -8.47 12.54 -2.04
N ASP A 332 -8.26 13.29 -0.97
CA ASP A 332 -8.19 14.76 -0.91
C ASP A 332 -6.79 15.34 -1.09
N MET A 333 -5.79 14.51 -1.35
CA MET A 333 -4.39 14.90 -1.56
C MET A 333 -3.75 14.03 -2.64
N ASP A 334 -2.54 14.41 -3.07
CA ASP A 334 -1.77 13.60 -4.01
C ASP A 334 -1.67 12.14 -3.54
N PRO A 335 -1.83 11.17 -4.45
CA PRO A 335 -1.86 9.75 -4.08
C PRO A 335 -0.52 9.28 -3.51
N GLY A 336 0.58 9.71 -4.13
CA GLY A 336 1.89 9.14 -3.90
C GLY A 336 2.48 9.42 -2.53
N TYR A 337 2.20 10.58 -1.94
CA TYR A 337 2.90 11.01 -0.71
C TYR A 337 2.00 11.66 0.32
N GLY A 338 1.17 12.63 -0.07
CA GLY A 338 0.25 13.29 0.84
C GLY A 338 -0.75 12.31 1.44
N SER A 339 -1.46 11.58 0.59
CA SER A 339 -2.41 10.56 1.00
C SER A 339 -1.71 9.31 1.56
N THR A 340 -0.65 8.83 0.92
CA THR A 340 0.13 7.65 1.34
C THR A 340 0.70 7.80 2.75
N SER A 341 1.22 8.97 3.13
CA SER A 341 1.77 9.20 4.48
C SER A 341 0.69 9.06 5.57
N LYS A 342 -0.53 9.49 5.28
CA LYS A 342 -1.69 9.31 6.17
C LYS A 342 -2.11 7.84 6.22
N MET A 343 -2.20 7.16 5.07
CA MET A 343 -2.62 5.76 4.97
C MET A 343 -1.72 4.83 5.77
N ILE A 344 -0.40 4.92 5.64
CA ILE A 344 0.50 4.04 6.38
C ILE A 344 0.48 4.32 7.89
N ALA A 345 0.36 5.59 8.31
CA ALA A 345 0.23 5.95 9.72
C ALA A 345 -1.04 5.35 10.33
N GLU A 346 -2.19 5.49 9.63
CA GLU A 346 -3.46 4.92 10.06
C GLU A 346 -3.46 3.40 10.04
N SER A 347 -2.73 2.77 9.12
CA SER A 347 -2.53 1.31 9.08
C SER A 347 -1.79 0.81 10.31
N ALA A 348 -0.67 1.44 10.69
CA ALA A 348 0.06 1.07 11.89
C ALA A 348 -0.80 1.21 13.17
N ILE A 349 -1.53 2.32 13.27
CA ILE A 349 -2.43 2.56 14.42
C ILE A 349 -3.57 1.53 14.44
N CYS A 350 -4.22 1.28 13.29
CA CYS A 350 -5.30 0.30 13.17
C CYS A 350 -4.84 -1.10 13.57
N LEU A 351 -3.71 -1.54 13.03
CA LEU A 351 -3.17 -2.87 13.30
C LEU A 351 -2.91 -3.06 14.80
N VAL A 352 -2.21 -2.11 15.44
CA VAL A 352 -1.83 -2.22 16.87
C VAL A 352 -3.02 -2.05 17.82
N LYS A 353 -3.95 -1.13 17.51
CA LYS A 353 -5.02 -0.75 18.46
C LYS A 353 -6.31 -1.53 18.27
N GLU A 354 -6.66 -1.85 17.02
CA GLU A 354 -8.00 -2.32 16.68
C GLU A 354 -8.03 -3.77 16.17
N CYS A 355 -6.90 -4.31 15.69
CA CYS A 355 -6.85 -5.67 15.09
C CYS A 355 -6.21 -6.71 16.02
N LYS A 356 -6.50 -6.64 17.34
CA LYS A 356 -5.87 -7.50 18.36
C LYS A 356 -6.16 -9.00 18.18
N ASP A 357 -7.30 -9.32 17.55
CA ASP A 357 -7.72 -10.70 17.32
C ASP A 357 -7.15 -11.30 16.03
N LEU A 358 -6.38 -10.53 15.27
CA LEU A 358 -5.72 -11.01 14.06
C LEU A 358 -4.52 -11.89 14.44
N ASN A 359 -4.48 -13.11 13.94
CA ASN A 359 -3.36 -14.03 14.13
C ASN A 359 -2.09 -13.52 13.43
N GLY A 360 -0.93 -14.09 13.83
CA GLY A 360 0.33 -13.86 13.12
C GLY A 360 0.27 -14.37 11.67
N GLY A 361 0.98 -13.70 10.78
CA GLY A 361 1.02 -14.01 9.36
C GLY A 361 1.44 -12.83 8.49
N ILE A 362 1.45 -13.04 7.17
CA ILE A 362 1.77 -12.00 6.19
C ILE A 362 0.52 -11.67 5.38
N TYR A 363 0.12 -10.43 5.40
CA TYR A 363 -1.17 -9.95 4.94
C TYR A 363 -1.06 -8.83 3.90
N THR A 364 -2.20 -8.51 3.31
CA THR A 364 -2.53 -7.27 2.61
C THR A 364 -3.53 -6.46 3.46
N PRO A 365 -3.81 -5.19 3.16
CA PRO A 365 -4.68 -4.34 4.00
C PRO A 365 -6.09 -4.88 4.23
N ALA A 366 -6.75 -5.43 3.20
CA ALA A 366 -8.14 -5.88 3.30
C ALA A 366 -8.34 -7.03 4.30
N PRO A 367 -7.60 -8.17 4.22
CA PRO A 367 -7.76 -9.27 5.19
C PRO A 367 -7.24 -8.94 6.59
N SER A 368 -6.32 -7.99 6.74
CA SER A 368 -5.75 -7.66 8.04
C SER A 368 -6.58 -6.64 8.83
N MET A 369 -7.04 -5.60 8.17
CA MET A 369 -7.65 -4.43 8.82
C MET A 369 -9.07 -4.13 8.30
N GLY A 370 -9.35 -4.42 7.04
CA GLY A 370 -10.67 -4.38 6.42
C GLY A 370 -11.47 -3.12 6.71
N THR A 371 -12.72 -3.28 7.15
CA THR A 371 -13.64 -2.18 7.43
C THR A 371 -13.19 -1.27 8.58
N LYS A 372 -12.33 -1.76 9.49
CA LYS A 372 -11.74 -0.93 10.56
C LYS A 372 -10.82 0.14 9.95
N LEU A 373 -9.98 -0.27 8.98
CA LEU A 373 -9.12 0.68 8.29
C LEU A 373 -9.92 1.63 7.38
N ILE A 374 -10.92 1.14 6.65
CA ILE A 374 -11.83 2.00 5.86
C ILE A 374 -12.39 3.14 6.73
N LYS A 375 -12.94 2.79 7.91
CA LYS A 375 -13.47 3.78 8.84
C LYS A 375 -12.40 4.79 9.28
N ARG A 376 -11.21 4.32 9.66
CA ARG A 376 -10.11 5.21 10.08
C ARG A 376 -9.67 6.16 8.98
N LEU A 377 -9.57 5.68 7.75
CA LEU A 377 -9.16 6.48 6.60
C LEU A 377 -10.18 7.58 6.30
N GLN A 378 -11.48 7.30 6.44
CA GLN A 378 -12.53 8.31 6.31
C GLN A 378 -12.49 9.34 7.45
N ASP A 379 -12.34 8.88 8.70
CA ASP A 379 -12.37 9.76 9.86
C ASP A 379 -11.12 10.65 9.98
N ASN A 380 -9.97 10.21 9.45
CA ASN A 380 -8.68 10.80 9.78
C ASN A 380 -7.81 11.17 8.57
N ALA A 381 -7.92 10.44 7.46
CA ALA A 381 -6.93 10.54 6.37
C ALA A 381 -7.44 11.24 5.11
N GLY A 382 -8.72 11.70 5.09
CA GLY A 382 -9.31 12.42 3.96
C GLY A 382 -9.72 11.52 2.79
N LEU A 383 -9.84 10.19 3.02
CA LEU A 383 -10.43 9.30 2.04
C LEU A 383 -11.95 9.24 2.19
N THR A 384 -12.64 9.07 1.07
CA THR A 384 -14.07 8.83 1.03
C THR A 384 -14.35 7.53 0.28
N PHE A 385 -15.09 6.62 0.90
CA PHE A 385 -15.64 5.42 0.28
C PHE A 385 -17.13 5.62 0.07
N LYS A 386 -17.60 5.60 -1.18
CA LYS A 386 -18.98 5.99 -1.53
C LYS A 386 -19.63 4.94 -2.44
N ILE A 387 -20.88 4.63 -2.18
CA ILE A 387 -21.75 3.89 -3.10
C ILE A 387 -22.32 4.91 -4.11
N GLU A 388 -22.18 4.66 -5.42
CA GLU A 388 -22.63 5.59 -6.46
C GLU A 388 -24.00 5.22 -7.04
N ASN A 389 -24.38 3.93 -6.98
CA ASN A 389 -25.72 3.46 -7.43
C ASN A 389 -26.27 2.30 -6.59
#